data_ce73bdd71f00354cf39cdb79977527a0
#
_entry.id   ce73bdd71f00354cf39cdb79977527a0
#
_cell.length_a   1.000
_cell.length_b   1.000
_cell.length_c   1.000
_cell.angle_alpha   90.00
_cell.angle_beta   90.00
_cell.angle_gamma   90.00
#
_symmetry.space_group_name_H-M   'P 1'
#
loop_
_entity.id
_entity.type
_entity.pdbx_description
1 polymer ?
#
loop_
_entity_poly.entity_id
_entity_poly.type
_entity_poly.pdbx_seq_one_letter_code
_entity_poly.pdbx_strand_id
1 'polypeptide(L)' 'MRFRASAHQLLEKYLALARDAQAAGDSIAAENYSQHAEHYFRVINANAERN' A
#
# COMPACT_ATOMS: atom_id res chain seq x y z
N MET A 1 25.71 3.14 1.12
CA MET A 1 24.57 3.01 1.93
C MET A 1 23.37 2.48 1.18
N ARG A 2 22.67 1.60 1.77
CA ARG A 2 21.56 1.01 1.10
C ARG A 2 20.26 1.66 1.52
N PHE A 3 19.46 2.01 0.57
CA PHE A 3 18.18 2.61 0.84
C PHE A 3 17.10 1.60 0.52
N ARG A 4 16.20 1.44 1.44
CA ARG A 4 15.16 0.46 1.26
C ARG A 4 13.83 1.06 1.68
N ALA A 5 12.84 1.00 0.81
CA ALA A 5 11.54 1.52 1.14
C ALA A 5 10.93 0.65 2.23
N SER A 6 10.40 1.27 3.25
CA SER A 6 9.74 0.54 4.31
C SER A 6 8.33 0.15 3.88
N ALA A 7 7.74 -0.81 4.61
CA ALA A 7 6.38 -1.21 4.33
C ALA A 7 5.42 -0.03 4.50
N HIS A 8 5.71 0.86 5.45
CA HIS A 8 4.88 2.05 5.63
C HIS A 8 4.89 2.93 4.38
N GLN A 9 6.08 3.12 3.81
CA GLN A 9 6.18 3.95 2.62
C GLN A 9 5.45 3.31 1.44
N LEU A 10 5.55 2.01 1.31
CA LEU A 10 4.85 1.31 0.24
C LEU A 10 3.36 1.37 0.44
N LEU A 11 2.90 1.22 1.68
CA LEU A 11 1.49 1.32 2.00
C LEU A 11 0.95 2.69 1.58
N GLU A 12 1.66 3.75 1.97
CA GLU A 12 1.21 5.09 1.63
C GLU A 12 1.21 5.31 0.12
N LYS A 13 2.22 4.77 -0.56
CA LYS A 13 2.29 4.93 -2.00
C LYS A 13 1.08 4.29 -2.68
N TYR A 14 0.74 3.08 -2.29
CA TYR A 14 -0.36 2.39 -2.95
C TYR A 14 -1.70 2.97 -2.55
N LEU A 15 -1.82 3.49 -1.34
CA LEU A 15 -3.06 4.19 -0.97
C LEU A 15 -3.26 5.43 -1.85
N ALA A 16 -2.19 6.17 -2.09
CA ALA A 16 -2.29 7.33 -2.95
C ALA A 16 -2.63 6.94 -4.38
N LEU A 17 -2.01 5.86 -4.88
CA LEU A 17 -2.31 5.39 -6.23
C LEU A 17 -3.74 4.92 -6.35
N ALA A 18 -4.25 4.25 -5.33
CA ALA A 18 -5.65 3.80 -5.35
C ALA A 18 -6.58 5.00 -5.40
N ARG A 19 -6.29 6.02 -4.63
CA ARG A 19 -7.12 7.21 -4.60
C ARG A 19 -7.09 7.92 -5.94
N ASP A 20 -5.90 8.01 -6.55
CA ASP A 20 -5.78 8.64 -7.87
C ASP A 20 -6.57 7.85 -8.91
N ALA A 21 -6.50 6.54 -8.85
CA ALA A 21 -7.22 5.71 -9.80
C ALA A 21 -8.71 5.89 -9.65
N GLN A 22 -9.20 5.99 -8.43
CA GLN A 22 -10.62 6.23 -8.20
C GLN A 22 -11.06 7.57 -8.76
N ALA A 23 -10.24 8.58 -8.55
CA ALA A 23 -10.56 9.90 -9.07
C ALA A 23 -10.62 9.89 -10.59
N ALA A 24 -9.80 9.05 -11.22
CA ALA A 24 -9.78 8.94 -12.68
C ALA A 24 -10.89 8.03 -13.20
N GLY A 25 -11.63 7.39 -12.34
CA GLY A 25 -12.69 6.49 -12.76
C GLY A 25 -12.18 5.11 -13.16
N ASP A 26 -10.95 4.77 -12.77
CA ASP A 26 -10.35 3.49 -13.11
C ASP A 26 -10.52 2.54 -11.94
N SER A 27 -11.67 1.87 -11.88
CA SER A 27 -11.99 1.01 -10.74
C SER A 27 -11.11 -0.22 -10.70
N ILE A 28 -10.68 -0.72 -11.84
CA ILE A 28 -9.83 -1.91 -11.85
C ILE A 28 -8.47 -1.59 -11.24
N ALA A 29 -7.86 -0.49 -11.66
CA ALA A 29 -6.58 -0.08 -11.09
C ALA A 29 -6.73 0.26 -9.62
N ALA A 30 -7.82 0.93 -9.25
CA ALA A 30 -8.05 1.29 -7.86
C ALA A 30 -8.09 0.05 -6.98
N GLU A 31 -8.76 -0.99 -7.44
CA GLU A 31 -8.85 -2.21 -6.66
C GLU A 31 -7.50 -2.90 -6.56
N ASN A 32 -6.74 -2.92 -7.67
CA ASN A 32 -5.41 -3.51 -7.64
C ASN A 32 -4.52 -2.82 -6.63
N TYR A 33 -4.50 -1.49 -6.64
CA TYR A 33 -3.67 -0.75 -5.70
C TYR A 33 -4.15 -0.95 -4.28
N SER A 34 -5.46 -1.04 -4.08
CA SER A 34 -5.99 -1.26 -2.75
C SER A 34 -5.56 -2.62 -2.19
N GLN A 35 -5.52 -3.63 -3.04
CA GLN A 35 -5.08 -4.95 -2.59
C GLN A 35 -3.62 -4.94 -2.20
N HIS A 36 -2.79 -4.23 -2.95
CA HIS A 36 -1.38 -4.11 -2.58
C HIS A 36 -1.24 -3.38 -1.25
N ALA A 37 -2.02 -2.31 -1.07
CA ALA A 37 -1.97 -1.57 0.18
C ALA A 37 -2.37 -2.44 1.35
N GLU A 38 -3.40 -3.25 1.15
CA GLU A 38 -3.86 -4.14 2.21
C GLU A 38 -2.79 -5.16 2.57
N HIS A 39 -2.07 -5.65 1.58
CA HIS A 39 -0.99 -6.59 1.84
C HIS A 39 0.07 -5.97 2.75
N TYR A 40 0.47 -4.75 2.46
CA TYR A 40 1.50 -4.11 3.27
C TYR A 40 0.97 -3.74 4.64
N PHE A 41 -0.30 -3.41 4.73
CA PHE A 41 -0.92 -3.14 6.02
C PHE A 41 -0.82 -4.37 6.93
N ARG A 42 -1.08 -5.55 6.37
CA ARG A 42 -0.98 -6.78 7.14
C ARG A 42 0.45 -7.08 7.55
N VAL A 43 1.40 -6.81 6.65
CA VAL A 43 2.80 -7.03 6.97
C VAL A 43 3.21 -6.16 8.16
N ILE A 44 2.78 -4.91 8.15
CA ILE A 44 3.10 -3.99 9.23
C ILE A 44 2.50 -4.48 10.55
N ASN A 45 1.24 -4.89 10.51
CA ASN A 45 0.58 -5.37 11.72
C ASN A 45 1.21 -6.64 12.25
N ALA A 46 1.58 -7.55 11.36
CA ALA A 46 2.20 -8.79 11.78
C ALA A 46 3.53 -8.52 12.47
N ASN A 47 4.31 -7.59 11.92
CA ASN A 47 5.59 -7.25 12.55
C ASN A 47 5.38 -6.61 13.91
N ALA A 48 4.38 -5.75 14.01
CA ALA A 48 4.09 -5.10 15.29
C ALA A 48 3.70 -6.10 16.35
N GLU A 49 2.93 -7.10 15.96
CA GLU A 49 2.46 -8.09 16.91
C GLU A 49 3.56 -9.03 17.35
N ARG A 50 4.53 -9.24 16.49
CA ARG A 50 5.60 -10.16 16.83
C ARG A 50 6.51 -9.60 17.89
N ASN A 51 6.59 -8.30 18.00
CA ASN A 51 7.38 -7.72 19.05
C ASN A 51 6.64 -7.78 20.36
#